data_6cf76b5fd73a90b570f11dced1552095
#
_entry.id   6cf76b5fd73a90b570f11dced1552095
#
_cell.length_a   1.000
_cell.length_b   1.000
_cell.length_c   1.000
_cell.angle_alpha   90.00
_cell.angle_beta   90.00
_cell.angle_gamma   90.00
#
_symmetry.space_group_name_H-M   'P 1'
#
loop_
_entity.id
_entity.type
_entity.pdbx_description
1 polymer ?
#
loop_
_entity_poly.entity_id
_entity_poly.type
_entity_poly.pdbx_seq_one_letter_code
_entity_poly.pdbx_strand_id
1 'polypeptide(L)'
;MTKRIQAKYKIDRRMGENIWGRPKSPINLRAYGPGQHGQGRKGKLSDFGLQMRAKQKLKGYYGNITEKQFKKIFKEAERIKGDTSENLIGLLERRLDAIVYRAKFVPTVFSARQFINHGHVKVNGRRVNIPSYRIKTTDIIEIKDKSRGLEIVLRGTESSERDIPESVSYTHLTLPTN
;
A
#
# COMPACT_ATOMS: atom_id res chain seq x y z
N MET A 1 -11.74 -3.72 -12.85
CA MET A 1 -10.89 -3.83 -11.63
C MET A 1 -11.00 -5.24 -11.08
N THR A 2 -9.87 -5.91 -10.80
CA THR A 2 -9.90 -7.27 -10.25
C THR A 2 -10.42 -7.25 -8.81
N LYS A 3 -11.52 -7.96 -8.56
CA LYS A 3 -12.08 -8.14 -7.22
C LYS A 3 -11.08 -8.90 -6.37
N ARG A 4 -10.82 -8.41 -5.14
CA ARG A 4 -9.95 -9.11 -4.22
C ARG A 4 -10.66 -10.33 -3.64
N ILE A 5 -10.11 -11.51 -3.85
CA ILE A 5 -10.65 -12.78 -3.39
C ILE A 5 -10.16 -13.12 -1.96
N GLN A 6 -8.94 -12.72 -1.61
CA GLN A 6 -8.32 -13.06 -0.33
C GLN A 6 -8.63 -12.02 0.77
N ALA A 7 -8.70 -12.48 2.03
CA ALA A 7 -8.83 -11.62 3.19
C ALA A 7 -7.64 -10.65 3.31
N LYS A 8 -7.89 -9.41 3.80
CA LYS A 8 -6.92 -8.29 3.79
C LYS A 8 -5.56 -8.66 4.39
N TYR A 9 -5.56 -9.24 5.55
CA TYR A 9 -4.36 -9.46 6.37
C TYR A 9 -3.95 -10.93 6.46
N LYS A 10 -4.49 -11.79 5.58
CA LYS A 10 -4.07 -13.19 5.50
C LYS A 10 -2.59 -13.34 5.14
N ILE A 11 -2.05 -12.31 4.47
CA ILE A 11 -0.63 -12.26 4.12
C ILE A 11 0.27 -12.14 5.35
N ASP A 12 -0.12 -11.39 6.40
CA ASP A 12 0.66 -11.26 7.64
C ASP A 12 0.90 -12.63 8.26
N ARG A 13 -0.16 -13.43 8.40
CA ARG A 13 -0.05 -14.80 8.90
C ARG A 13 0.74 -15.73 7.98
N ARG A 14 0.65 -15.53 6.64
CA ARG A 14 1.43 -16.32 5.67
C ARG A 14 2.92 -15.99 5.76
N MET A 15 3.25 -14.73 5.95
CA MET A 15 4.63 -14.26 6.09
C MET A 15 5.17 -14.42 7.52
N GLY A 16 4.30 -14.62 8.51
CA GLY A 16 4.69 -14.71 9.92
C GLY A 16 5.13 -13.36 10.51
N GLU A 17 4.71 -12.25 9.89
CA GLU A 17 5.11 -10.90 10.27
C GLU A 17 3.94 -9.93 10.12
N ASN A 18 3.90 -8.91 10.97
CA ASN A 18 2.96 -7.80 10.84
C ASN A 18 3.51 -6.79 9.83
N ILE A 19 3.18 -6.99 8.55
CA ILE A 19 3.76 -6.24 7.42
C ILE A 19 3.51 -4.72 7.51
N TRP A 20 2.38 -4.31 8.09
CA TRP A 20 2.00 -2.90 8.19
C TRP A 20 2.08 -2.33 9.61
N GLY A 21 2.66 -3.06 10.57
CA GLY A 21 2.79 -2.60 11.97
C GLY A 21 1.45 -2.40 12.70
N ARG A 22 0.34 -2.98 12.22
CA ARG A 22 -0.98 -2.72 12.79
C ARG A 22 -1.21 -3.44 14.11
N PRO A 23 -1.70 -2.76 15.17
CA PRO A 23 -2.02 -3.40 16.45
C PRO A 23 -3.02 -4.54 16.31
N LYS A 24 -4.05 -4.34 15.47
CA LYS A 24 -5.12 -5.33 15.20
C LYS A 24 -4.77 -6.30 14.05
N SER A 25 -3.48 -6.59 13.81
CA SER A 25 -3.11 -7.60 12.80
C SER A 25 -3.44 -9.02 13.29
N PRO A 26 -4.00 -9.88 12.42
CA PRO A 26 -4.32 -11.27 12.79
C PRO A 26 -3.11 -12.10 13.24
N ILE A 27 -1.90 -11.72 12.88
CA ILE A 27 -0.67 -12.40 13.31
C ILE A 27 -0.41 -12.22 14.80
N ASN A 28 -0.80 -11.06 15.38
CA ASN A 28 -0.62 -10.77 16.79
C ASN A 28 -1.47 -11.69 17.69
N LEU A 29 -2.62 -12.15 17.16
CA LEU A 29 -3.51 -13.06 17.86
C LEU A 29 -3.22 -14.53 17.53
N ARG A 30 -2.77 -14.81 16.29
CA ARG A 30 -2.58 -16.16 15.76
C ARG A 30 -1.24 -16.24 15.02
N ALA A 31 -0.17 -16.52 15.75
CA ALA A 31 1.20 -16.56 15.24
C ALA A 31 1.51 -17.74 14.27
N TYR A 32 0.49 -18.44 13.81
CA TYR A 32 0.61 -19.55 12.86
C TYR A 32 0.01 -19.22 11.50
N GLY A 33 0.41 -19.98 10.47
CA GLY A 33 -0.04 -19.81 9.10
C GLY A 33 -1.57 -19.90 8.93
N PRO A 34 -2.13 -19.37 7.84
CA PRO A 34 -3.55 -19.50 7.55
C PRO A 34 -3.90 -20.88 6.98
N GLY A 35 -5.13 -21.32 7.18
CA GLY A 35 -5.68 -22.59 6.67
C GLY A 35 -5.54 -23.77 7.62
N GLN A 36 -6.07 -24.91 7.21
CA GLN A 36 -6.11 -26.14 8.00
C GLN A 36 -4.72 -26.63 8.45
N HIS A 37 -3.72 -26.51 7.60
CA HIS A 37 -2.34 -26.90 7.87
C HIS A 37 -1.47 -25.79 8.47
N GLY A 38 -2.07 -24.67 8.87
CA GLY A 38 -1.33 -23.51 9.37
C GLY A 38 -0.54 -23.75 10.65
N GLN A 39 -1.00 -24.68 11.50
CA GLN A 39 -0.37 -25.09 12.75
C GLN A 39 0.67 -26.21 12.57
N GLY A 40 0.69 -26.85 11.39
CA GLY A 40 1.64 -27.92 11.11
C GLY A 40 3.08 -27.43 11.11
N ARG A 41 4.04 -28.36 11.34
CA ARG A 41 5.47 -28.09 11.30
C ARG A 41 5.87 -27.55 9.91
N LYS A 42 6.49 -26.39 9.88
CA LYS A 42 7.05 -25.81 8.67
C LYS A 42 8.46 -26.34 8.47
N GLY A 43 8.75 -26.94 7.32
CA GLY A 43 10.10 -27.28 6.93
C GLY A 43 10.99 -26.04 6.74
N LYS A 44 12.31 -26.23 6.74
CA LYS A 44 13.28 -25.20 6.38
C LYS A 44 13.05 -24.77 4.93
N LEU A 45 12.99 -23.48 4.69
CA LEU A 45 12.85 -22.95 3.33
C LEU A 45 14.19 -23.06 2.59
N SER A 46 14.14 -23.44 1.31
CA SER A 46 15.29 -23.31 0.41
C SER A 46 15.59 -21.85 0.11
N ASP A 47 16.76 -21.54 -0.41
CA ASP A 47 17.15 -20.16 -0.78
C ASP A 47 16.18 -19.57 -1.81
N PHE A 48 15.76 -20.35 -2.79
CA PHE A 48 14.71 -19.95 -3.74
C PHE A 48 13.39 -19.64 -3.02
N GLY A 49 13.02 -20.47 -2.03
CA GLY A 49 11.82 -20.26 -1.22
C GLY A 49 11.87 -18.95 -0.42
N LEU A 50 13.04 -18.60 0.13
CA LEU A 50 13.27 -17.34 0.84
C LEU A 50 13.13 -16.15 -0.09
N GLN A 51 13.76 -16.18 -1.27
CA GLN A 51 13.68 -15.12 -2.28
C GLN A 51 12.24 -14.93 -2.77
N MET A 52 11.56 -16.03 -3.07
CA MET A 52 10.15 -15.98 -3.47
C MET A 52 9.27 -15.39 -2.38
N ARG A 53 9.52 -15.74 -1.12
CA ARG A 53 8.78 -15.20 0.02
C ARG A 53 9.00 -13.70 0.20
N ALA A 54 10.26 -13.21 0.05
CA ALA A 54 10.59 -11.79 0.08
C ALA A 54 9.85 -11.02 -1.04
N LYS A 55 9.86 -11.55 -2.28
CA LYS A 55 9.10 -10.98 -3.39
C LYS A 55 7.61 -10.90 -3.10
N GLN A 56 7.01 -11.96 -2.55
CA GLN A 56 5.59 -11.98 -2.21
C GLN A 56 5.25 -11.01 -1.06
N LYS A 57 6.15 -10.85 -0.08
CA LYS A 57 6.03 -9.86 0.98
C LYS A 57 5.98 -8.45 0.42
N LEU A 58 6.93 -8.10 -0.46
CA LEU A 58 6.98 -6.79 -1.12
C LEU A 58 5.72 -6.51 -1.93
N LYS A 59 5.28 -7.45 -2.76
CA LYS A 59 4.03 -7.33 -3.52
C LYS A 59 2.80 -7.12 -2.61
N GLY A 60 2.77 -7.84 -1.51
CA GLY A 60 1.71 -7.75 -0.52
C GLY A 60 1.64 -6.39 0.15
N TYR A 61 2.79 -5.86 0.55
CA TYR A 61 2.92 -4.54 1.17
C TYR A 61 2.25 -3.44 0.33
N TYR A 62 2.45 -3.43 -0.98
CA TYR A 62 1.81 -2.49 -1.91
C TYR A 62 0.39 -2.90 -2.36
N GLY A 63 -0.38 -3.55 -1.48
CA GLY A 63 -1.78 -3.88 -1.72
C GLY A 63 -1.99 -5.06 -2.67
N ASN A 64 -1.09 -6.02 -2.65
CA ASN A 64 -1.14 -7.24 -3.44
C ASN A 64 -1.13 -6.99 -4.96
N ILE A 65 -0.11 -6.28 -5.43
CA ILE A 65 0.14 -6.04 -6.85
C ILE A 65 0.23 -7.38 -7.59
N THR A 66 -0.38 -7.45 -8.79
CA THR A 66 -0.32 -8.67 -9.61
C THR A 66 1.11 -8.96 -10.09
N GLU A 67 1.44 -10.22 -10.32
CA GLU A 67 2.77 -10.63 -10.81
C GLU A 67 3.13 -9.92 -12.12
N LYS A 68 2.16 -9.80 -13.04
CA LYS A 68 2.35 -9.10 -14.32
C LYS A 68 2.73 -7.63 -14.12
N GLN A 69 2.06 -6.93 -13.20
CA GLN A 69 2.39 -5.53 -12.89
C GLN A 69 3.76 -5.41 -12.23
N PHE A 70 4.06 -6.28 -11.26
CA PHE A 70 5.35 -6.28 -10.58
C PHE A 70 6.50 -6.52 -11.56
N LYS A 71 6.38 -7.54 -12.43
CA LYS A 71 7.38 -7.83 -13.47
C LYS A 71 7.59 -6.65 -14.43
N LYS A 72 6.51 -5.92 -14.78
CA LYS A 72 6.61 -4.71 -15.62
C LYS A 72 7.41 -3.61 -14.92
N ILE A 73 7.12 -3.36 -13.62
CA ILE A 73 7.82 -2.34 -12.83
C ILE A 73 9.29 -2.73 -12.64
N PHE A 74 9.57 -4.01 -12.37
CA PHE A 74 10.94 -4.50 -12.23
C PHE A 74 11.76 -4.31 -13.51
N LYS A 75 11.25 -4.72 -14.67
CA LYS A 75 11.90 -4.48 -15.96
C LYS A 75 12.15 -3.01 -16.26
N GLU A 76 11.32 -2.13 -15.77
CA GLU A 76 11.52 -0.70 -15.91
C GLU A 76 12.60 -0.19 -14.96
N ALA A 77 12.63 -0.69 -13.71
CA ALA A 77 13.69 -0.37 -12.76
C ALA A 77 15.07 -0.76 -13.27
N GLU A 78 15.20 -1.91 -13.96
CA GLU A 78 16.45 -2.37 -14.59
C GLU A 78 16.95 -1.43 -15.71
N ARG A 79 16.04 -0.70 -16.37
CA ARG A 79 16.41 0.25 -17.45
C ARG A 79 16.87 1.61 -16.95
N ILE A 80 16.54 1.95 -15.72
CA ILE A 80 16.91 3.22 -15.09
C ILE A 80 18.34 3.10 -14.57
N LYS A 81 19.19 4.11 -14.81
CA LYS A 81 20.56 4.15 -14.28
C LYS A 81 20.52 4.19 -12.73
N GLY A 82 21.47 3.51 -12.12
CA GLY A 82 21.63 3.41 -10.67
C GLY A 82 21.27 2.05 -10.11
N ASP A 83 21.07 1.95 -8.79
CA ASP A 83 20.70 0.69 -8.15
C ASP A 83 19.26 0.29 -8.52
N THR A 84 19.14 -0.91 -9.06
CA THR A 84 17.86 -1.49 -9.46
C THR A 84 16.89 -1.63 -8.30
N SER A 85 17.40 -1.89 -7.09
CA SER A 85 16.57 -2.04 -5.88
C SER A 85 15.95 -0.72 -5.46
N GLU A 86 16.74 0.35 -5.44
CA GLU A 86 16.28 1.71 -5.14
C GLU A 86 15.28 2.19 -6.20
N ASN A 87 15.61 1.99 -7.47
CA ASN A 87 14.73 2.31 -8.58
C ASN A 87 13.39 1.59 -8.48
N LEU A 88 13.40 0.29 -8.13
CA LEU A 88 12.20 -0.52 -7.95
C LEU A 88 11.31 0.04 -6.82
N ILE A 89 11.92 0.32 -5.67
CA ILE A 89 11.20 0.91 -4.53
C ILE A 89 10.65 2.28 -4.90
N GLY A 90 11.44 3.14 -5.53
CA GLY A 90 11.01 4.44 -5.99
C GLY A 90 9.81 4.38 -6.95
N LEU A 91 9.82 3.45 -7.91
CA LEU A 91 8.70 3.23 -8.82
C LEU A 91 7.44 2.71 -8.11
N LEU A 92 7.60 1.89 -7.06
CA LEU A 92 6.50 1.38 -6.25
C LEU A 92 5.90 2.46 -5.34
N GLU A 93 6.73 3.30 -4.72
CA GLU A 93 6.29 4.42 -3.86
C GLU A 93 5.62 5.54 -4.67
N ARG A 94 6.01 5.76 -5.94
CA ARG A 94 5.39 6.75 -6.83
C ARG A 94 3.99 6.37 -7.32
N ARG A 95 3.44 5.25 -6.91
CA ARG A 95 2.07 4.87 -7.23
C ARG A 95 1.09 5.69 -6.38
N LEU A 96 0.00 6.13 -6.99
CA LEU A 96 -1.02 6.93 -6.30
C LEU A 96 -1.61 6.21 -5.08
N ASP A 97 -1.81 4.88 -5.15
CA ASP A 97 -2.30 4.11 -4.01
C ASP A 97 -1.32 4.08 -2.83
N ALA A 98 -0.02 4.02 -3.12
CA ALA A 98 1.03 4.09 -2.09
C ALA A 98 1.07 5.48 -1.44
N ILE A 99 1.08 6.56 -2.25
CA ILE A 99 1.15 7.93 -1.74
C ILE A 99 -0.09 8.28 -0.91
N VAL A 100 -1.30 7.98 -1.38
CA VAL A 100 -2.54 8.23 -0.62
C VAL A 100 -2.54 7.50 0.72
N TYR A 101 -1.95 6.30 0.77
CA TYR A 101 -1.76 5.56 2.01
C TYR A 101 -0.69 6.18 2.91
N ARG A 102 0.48 6.57 2.35
CA ARG A 102 1.58 7.23 3.09
C ARG A 102 1.17 8.59 3.63
N ALA A 103 0.42 9.35 2.83
CA ALA A 103 -0.13 10.64 3.22
C ALA A 103 -1.25 10.55 4.27
N LYS A 104 -1.52 9.39 4.88
CA LYS A 104 -2.56 9.19 5.90
C LYS A 104 -3.98 9.58 5.49
N PHE A 105 -4.27 9.79 4.21
CA PHE A 105 -5.64 10.09 3.78
C PHE A 105 -6.62 8.95 4.06
N VAL A 106 -6.11 7.74 4.20
CA VAL A 106 -6.90 6.56 4.53
C VAL A 106 -6.11 5.57 5.39
N PRO A 107 -6.78 4.74 6.21
CA PRO A 107 -6.11 3.89 7.19
C PRO A 107 -5.36 2.68 6.60
N THR A 108 -5.63 2.27 5.36
CA THR A 108 -5.00 1.08 4.77
C THR A 108 -4.73 1.25 3.28
N VAL A 109 -3.69 0.59 2.75
CA VAL A 109 -3.40 0.56 1.32
C VAL A 109 -4.57 0.01 0.47
N PHE A 110 -5.35 -0.92 1.03
CA PHE A 110 -6.54 -1.45 0.37
C PHE A 110 -7.68 -0.43 0.30
N SER A 111 -7.83 0.37 1.36
CA SER A 111 -8.76 1.51 1.37
C SER A 111 -8.32 2.59 0.39
N ALA A 112 -7.00 2.86 0.27
CA ALA A 112 -6.46 3.79 -0.70
C ALA A 112 -6.87 3.41 -2.13
N ARG A 113 -6.71 2.16 -2.49
CA ARG A 113 -7.12 1.65 -3.81
C ARG A 113 -8.62 1.81 -4.07
N GLN A 114 -9.45 1.51 -3.08
CA GLN A 114 -10.90 1.69 -3.20
C GLN A 114 -11.26 3.17 -3.30
N PHE A 115 -10.68 4.01 -2.48
CA PHE A 115 -10.89 5.45 -2.44
C PHE A 115 -10.56 6.12 -3.78
N ILE A 116 -9.41 5.76 -4.38
CA ILE A 116 -9.01 6.24 -5.71
C ILE A 116 -9.99 5.75 -6.77
N ASN A 117 -10.36 4.46 -6.77
CA ASN A 117 -11.26 3.90 -7.77
C ASN A 117 -12.64 4.57 -7.76
N HIS A 118 -13.13 4.96 -6.59
CA HIS A 118 -14.38 5.70 -6.45
C HIS A 118 -14.23 7.17 -6.88
N GLY A 119 -12.99 7.63 -7.18
CA GLY A 119 -12.72 8.95 -7.72
C GLY A 119 -12.81 10.06 -6.69
N HIS A 120 -12.40 9.76 -5.46
CA HIS A 120 -12.31 10.74 -4.38
C HIS A 120 -11.01 11.54 -4.39
N VAL A 121 -10.07 11.21 -5.29
CA VAL A 121 -8.75 11.84 -5.39
C VAL A 121 -8.65 12.63 -6.68
N LYS A 122 -8.05 13.81 -6.59
CA LYS A 122 -7.64 14.65 -7.71
C LYS A 122 -6.11 14.73 -7.75
N VAL A 123 -5.55 14.79 -8.94
CA VAL A 123 -4.13 15.09 -9.18
C VAL A 123 -4.08 16.30 -10.09
N ASN A 124 -3.42 17.36 -9.67
CA ASN A 124 -3.38 18.66 -10.38
C ASN A 124 -4.80 19.15 -10.76
N GLY A 125 -5.72 19.10 -9.80
CA GLY A 125 -7.12 19.51 -9.98
C GLY A 125 -8.00 18.51 -10.78
N ARG A 126 -7.42 17.50 -11.43
CA ARG A 126 -8.16 16.53 -12.25
C ARG A 126 -8.46 15.23 -11.47
N ARG A 127 -9.68 14.73 -11.60
CA ARG A 127 -10.07 13.46 -10.98
C ARG A 127 -9.29 12.29 -11.59
N VAL A 128 -8.67 11.49 -10.72
CA VAL A 128 -7.97 10.26 -11.11
C VAL A 128 -8.62 9.06 -10.41
N ASN A 129 -8.94 8.00 -11.17
CA ASN A 129 -9.55 6.77 -10.66
C ASN A 129 -8.67 5.52 -10.86
N ILE A 130 -7.40 5.72 -11.19
CA ILE A 130 -6.44 4.65 -11.45
C ILE A 130 -5.44 4.56 -10.29
N PRO A 131 -5.50 3.52 -9.41
CA PRO A 131 -4.61 3.39 -8.27
C PRO A 131 -3.13 3.26 -8.63
N SER A 132 -2.83 2.71 -9.80
CA SER A 132 -1.47 2.56 -10.33
C SER A 132 -0.95 3.79 -11.08
N TYR A 133 -1.70 4.90 -11.06
CA TYR A 133 -1.24 6.16 -11.65
C TYR A 133 0.08 6.59 -11.02
N ARG A 134 1.05 7.00 -11.83
CA ARG A 134 2.37 7.40 -11.36
C ARG A 134 2.43 8.90 -11.12
N ILE A 135 2.78 9.24 -9.92
CA ILE A 135 2.92 10.63 -9.47
C ILE A 135 4.34 11.11 -9.73
N LYS A 136 4.47 12.33 -10.18
CA LYS A 136 5.73 13.07 -10.27
C LYS A 136 5.93 13.90 -9.00
N THR A 137 7.16 14.32 -8.73
CA THR A 137 7.50 15.13 -7.54
C THR A 137 6.81 16.50 -7.52
N THR A 138 6.43 17.00 -8.69
CA THR A 138 5.73 18.29 -8.85
C THR A 138 4.21 18.19 -8.81
N ASP A 139 3.66 16.97 -8.73
CA ASP A 139 2.21 16.77 -8.76
C ASP A 139 1.57 17.09 -7.40
N ILE A 140 0.46 17.82 -7.43
CA ILE A 140 -0.36 18.13 -6.26
C ILE A 140 -1.49 17.11 -6.16
N ILE A 141 -1.60 16.46 -5.00
CA ILE A 141 -2.63 15.44 -4.72
C ILE A 141 -3.63 16.02 -3.73
N GLU A 142 -4.89 16.00 -4.10
CA GLU A 142 -5.98 16.54 -3.30
C GLU A 142 -7.10 15.52 -3.12
N ILE A 143 -7.78 15.59 -1.97
CA ILE A 143 -9.05 14.91 -1.78
C ILE A 143 -10.16 15.82 -2.35
N LYS A 144 -11.11 15.23 -3.08
CA LYS A 144 -12.29 15.93 -3.57
C LYS A 144 -13.06 16.55 -2.40
N ASP A 145 -13.48 17.82 -2.53
CA ASP A 145 -14.10 18.59 -1.45
C ASP A 145 -15.26 17.88 -0.75
N LYS A 146 -16.19 17.31 -1.54
CA LYS A 146 -17.31 16.50 -1.05
C LYS A 146 -16.90 15.23 -0.29
N SER A 147 -15.63 14.83 -0.38
CA SER A 147 -15.11 13.59 0.21
C SER A 147 -14.21 13.82 1.42
N ARG A 148 -13.90 15.08 1.77
CA ARG A 148 -13.06 15.42 2.93
C ARG A 148 -13.71 15.01 4.25
N GLY A 149 -15.03 15.16 4.38
CA GLY A 149 -15.80 14.78 5.56
C GLY A 149 -16.13 13.29 5.68
N LEU A 150 -15.61 12.43 4.80
CA LEU A 150 -15.84 10.99 4.93
C LEU A 150 -15.13 10.43 6.15
N GLU A 151 -15.83 9.62 6.94
CA GLU A 151 -15.30 8.96 8.15
C GLU A 151 -13.97 8.22 7.92
N ILE A 152 -13.78 7.64 6.73
CA ILE A 152 -12.55 6.95 6.37
C ILE A 152 -11.35 7.90 6.27
N VAL A 153 -11.56 9.15 5.87
CA VAL A 153 -10.54 10.20 5.80
C VAL A 153 -10.21 10.66 7.21
N LEU A 154 -11.23 10.98 8.03
CA LEU A 154 -11.06 11.39 9.41
C LEU A 154 -10.27 10.35 10.21
N ARG A 155 -10.67 9.08 10.14
CA ARG A 155 -9.92 7.97 10.77
C ARG A 155 -8.49 7.80 10.23
N GLY A 156 -8.25 8.16 8.98
CA GLY A 156 -6.92 8.10 8.38
C GLY A 156 -5.99 9.17 8.95
N THR A 157 -6.49 10.39 9.07
CA THR A 157 -5.74 11.56 9.56
C THR A 157 -5.47 11.50 11.06
N GLU A 158 -6.43 11.01 11.84
CA GLU A 158 -6.32 10.84 13.30
C GLU A 158 -5.36 9.71 13.72
N SER A 159 -5.04 8.79 12.79
CA SER A 159 -4.18 7.65 13.10
C SER A 159 -2.76 8.08 13.43
N SER A 160 -2.35 7.89 14.70
CA SER A 160 -0.97 8.09 15.14
C SER A 160 -0.04 6.90 14.83
N GLU A 161 -0.59 5.82 14.30
CA GLU A 161 0.15 4.56 14.07
C GLU A 161 1.27 4.66 13.01
N ARG A 162 1.34 5.76 12.27
CA ARG A 162 2.28 5.93 11.16
C ARG A 162 2.75 7.37 11.07
N ASP A 163 4.04 7.56 10.81
CA ASP A 163 4.59 8.85 10.46
C ASP A 163 4.46 9.12 8.96
N ILE A 164 4.35 10.39 8.61
CA ILE A 164 4.33 10.83 7.24
C ILE A 164 5.78 10.90 6.78
N PRO A 165 6.18 10.25 5.66
CA PRO A 165 7.52 10.33 5.15
C PRO A 165 7.90 11.78 4.79
N GLU A 166 9.15 12.16 4.99
CA GLU A 166 9.68 13.48 4.63
C GLU A 166 9.48 13.84 3.14
N SER A 167 9.39 12.81 2.28
CA SER A 167 9.10 12.96 0.84
C SER A 167 7.70 13.49 0.54
N VAL A 168 6.81 13.55 1.53
CA VAL A 168 5.43 14.04 1.38
C VAL A 168 5.28 15.31 2.20
N SER A 169 5.22 16.46 1.54
CA SER A 169 4.91 17.72 2.21
C SER A 169 3.41 18.01 2.15
N TYR A 170 2.86 18.43 3.29
CA TYR A 170 1.48 18.89 3.41
C TYR A 170 1.42 20.41 3.28
N THR A 171 0.57 20.89 2.40
CA THR A 171 0.28 22.33 2.36
C THR A 171 -0.94 22.71 3.20
N HIS A 172 -1.97 21.88 3.31
CA HIS A 172 -3.09 22.04 4.27
C HIS A 172 -4.01 20.83 4.29
N LEU A 173 -4.31 20.34 5.51
CA LEU A 173 -5.54 19.64 5.87
C LEU A 173 -6.33 20.55 6.82
N THR A 174 -6.78 21.69 6.35
CA THR A 174 -7.80 22.43 7.07
C THR A 174 -9.12 21.69 6.91
N LEU A 175 -9.49 20.93 7.91
CA LEU A 175 -10.89 20.58 8.13
C LEU A 175 -11.63 21.90 8.33
N PRO A 176 -12.80 22.13 7.68
CA PRO A 176 -13.61 23.25 8.05
C PRO A 176 -14.00 23.06 9.51
N THR A 177 -13.47 23.90 10.38
CA THR A 177 -14.00 24.10 11.74
C THR A 177 -15.33 24.80 11.58
N ASN A 178 -16.42 24.08 11.89
CA ASN A 178 -17.69 24.72 12.18
C ASN A 178 -17.58 25.47 13.48
#